data_4f78680d74d82f89f9200f5acf90d2cb
#
_entry.id   4f78680d74d82f89f9200f5acf90d2cb
#
_cell.length_a   1.000
_cell.length_b   1.000
_cell.length_c   1.000
_cell.angle_alpha   90.00
_cell.angle_beta   90.00
_cell.angle_gamma   90.00
#
_symmetry.space_group_name_H-M   'P 1'
#
loop_
_entity.id
_entity.type
_entity.pdbx_description
1 polymer ?
#
loop_
_entity_poly.entity_id
_entity_poly.type
_entity_poly.pdbx_seq_one_letter_code
_entity_poly.pdbx_strand_id
1 'polypeptide(L)'
;AENILRILRSDKQFTPLEAKVLDIALMLHAEHGGGNNSTFTTHVVSSSGTDTYSAIAAALGSLKGPKHGGANIKVVRMFRDMKEQVKDWTNENEICDYLTRLLDKKAFDNAGLIYGMGHAVYSVSDPRARIMERFAEGLSKEKGREDEYGLYMRVARLAPQVIAEKRRIYKGVSANVDFYSGFIYSMLDLPMELYTPI
;
A
#
# COMPACT_ATOMS: atom_id res chain seq x y z
N ALA A 1 -17.79 6.16 -3.56
CA ALA A 1 -17.30 4.78 -3.71
C ALA A 1 -18.16 3.98 -4.70
N GLU A 2 -19.46 3.83 -4.47
CA GLU A 2 -20.36 3.03 -5.33
C GLU A 2 -20.28 3.40 -6.81
N ASN A 3 -20.30 4.70 -7.14
CA ASN A 3 -20.21 5.15 -8.52
C ASN A 3 -18.89 4.75 -9.19
N ILE A 4 -17.78 4.77 -8.45
CA ILE A 4 -16.48 4.34 -8.95
C ILE A 4 -16.54 2.85 -9.30
N LEU A 5 -17.01 2.01 -8.39
CA LEU A 5 -17.15 0.56 -8.65
C LEU A 5 -18.07 0.27 -9.84
N ARG A 6 -19.21 0.99 -9.92
CA ARG A 6 -20.18 0.83 -11.02
C ARG A 6 -19.60 1.24 -12.37
N ILE A 7 -18.76 2.27 -12.42
CA ILE A 7 -18.13 2.74 -13.66
C ILE A 7 -17.02 1.80 -14.11
N LEU A 8 -16.24 1.28 -13.17
CA LEU A 8 -15.06 0.48 -13.48
C LEU A 8 -15.39 -0.98 -13.79
N ARG A 9 -16.55 -1.48 -13.39
CA ARG A 9 -16.96 -2.88 -13.60
C ARG A 9 -17.93 -3.00 -14.75
N SER A 10 -17.67 -3.94 -15.66
CA SER A 10 -18.53 -4.18 -16.82
C SER A 10 -19.93 -4.66 -16.43
N ASP A 11 -20.05 -5.47 -15.37
CA ASP A 11 -21.30 -5.97 -14.81
C ASP A 11 -22.02 -4.98 -13.91
N LYS A 12 -21.34 -3.86 -13.53
CA LYS A 12 -21.84 -2.81 -12.62
C LYS A 12 -22.24 -3.32 -11.24
N GLN A 13 -21.83 -4.54 -10.86
CA GLN A 13 -22.18 -5.15 -9.59
C GLN A 13 -21.09 -4.91 -8.55
N PHE A 14 -21.49 -4.77 -7.30
CA PHE A 14 -20.60 -4.70 -6.14
C PHE A 14 -21.38 -5.05 -4.86
N THR A 15 -20.68 -5.51 -3.84
CA THR A 15 -21.30 -5.80 -2.55
C THR A 15 -21.31 -4.54 -1.66
N PRO A 16 -22.17 -4.48 -0.63
CA PRO A 16 -22.14 -3.42 0.36
C PRO A 16 -20.77 -3.30 1.06
N LEU A 17 -20.08 -4.44 1.28
CA LEU A 17 -18.76 -4.44 1.89
C LEU A 17 -17.72 -3.79 0.96
N GLU A 18 -17.72 -4.13 -0.32
CA GLU A 18 -16.83 -3.53 -1.31
C GLU A 18 -16.99 -2.00 -1.37
N ALA A 19 -18.23 -1.53 -1.43
CA ALA A 19 -18.53 -0.09 -1.45
C ALA A 19 -18.03 0.60 -0.18
N LYS A 20 -18.29 0.00 0.99
CA LYS A 20 -17.83 0.52 2.28
C LYS A 20 -16.30 0.55 2.38
N VAL A 21 -15.63 -0.50 1.93
CA VAL A 21 -14.16 -0.59 1.96
C VAL A 21 -13.54 0.49 1.09
N LEU A 22 -14.06 0.69 -0.12
CA LEU A 22 -13.55 1.75 -1.00
C LEU A 22 -13.82 3.14 -0.42
N ASP A 23 -14.98 3.37 0.19
CA ASP A 23 -15.31 4.64 0.82
C ASP A 23 -14.36 4.97 1.97
N ILE A 24 -14.09 4.01 2.84
CA ILE A 24 -13.10 4.14 3.91
C ILE A 24 -11.70 4.39 3.34
N ALA A 25 -11.30 3.69 2.27
CA ALA A 25 -10.01 3.90 1.63
C ALA A 25 -9.87 5.36 1.14
N LEU A 26 -10.87 5.89 0.46
CA LEU A 26 -10.90 7.28 -0.01
C LEU A 26 -10.78 8.28 1.16
N MET A 27 -11.50 8.04 2.27
CA MET A 27 -11.39 8.90 3.46
C MET A 27 -9.99 8.85 4.09
N LEU A 28 -9.38 7.66 4.21
CA LEU A 28 -8.06 7.49 4.81
C LEU A 28 -6.93 8.11 3.98
N HIS A 29 -7.12 8.24 2.67
CA HIS A 29 -6.16 8.87 1.77
C HIS A 29 -6.41 10.37 1.55
N ALA A 30 -7.54 10.90 2.00
CA ALA A 30 -7.89 12.32 1.79
C ALA A 30 -6.96 13.28 2.54
N GLU A 31 -6.35 12.85 3.64
CA GLU A 31 -5.46 13.69 4.44
C GLU A 31 -4.34 12.87 5.08
N HIS A 32 -3.13 13.39 5.05
CA HIS A 32 -1.93 12.73 5.55
C HIS A 32 -0.97 13.73 6.24
N GLY A 33 -1.41 14.98 6.46
CA GLY A 33 -0.54 16.09 6.84
C GLY A 33 0.28 16.64 5.65
N GLY A 34 0.77 17.86 5.74
CA GLY A 34 1.37 18.60 4.63
C GLY A 34 2.74 18.15 4.13
N GLY A 35 3.28 17.04 4.61
CA GLY A 35 4.70 16.67 4.46
C GLY A 35 5.06 15.88 3.21
N ASN A 36 4.22 15.83 2.17
CA ASN A 36 4.53 15.11 0.95
C ASN A 36 4.82 16.03 -0.25
N ASN A 37 5.45 15.49 -1.28
CA ASN A 37 5.94 16.27 -2.42
C ASN A 37 4.83 16.89 -3.26
N SER A 38 3.68 16.24 -3.42
CA SER A 38 2.54 16.80 -4.16
C SER A 38 1.87 17.93 -3.40
N THR A 39 1.73 17.84 -2.08
CA THR A 39 1.25 18.94 -1.24
C THR A 39 2.22 20.14 -1.31
N PHE A 40 3.52 19.90 -1.20
CA PHE A 40 4.53 20.95 -1.37
C PHE A 40 4.41 21.63 -2.74
N THR A 41 4.28 20.84 -3.81
CA THR A 41 4.07 21.35 -5.17
C THR A 41 2.81 22.21 -5.25
N THR A 42 1.70 21.77 -4.63
CA THR A 42 0.45 22.54 -4.57
C THR A 42 0.70 23.91 -3.92
N HIS A 43 1.35 23.94 -2.77
CA HIS A 43 1.66 25.18 -2.05
C HIS A 43 2.55 26.12 -2.88
N VAL A 44 3.60 25.59 -3.50
CA VAL A 44 4.51 26.39 -4.34
C VAL A 44 3.77 27.01 -5.52
N VAL A 45 3.03 26.20 -6.26
CA VAL A 45 2.35 26.65 -7.49
C VAL A 45 1.20 27.62 -7.16
N SER A 46 0.39 27.32 -6.14
CA SER A 46 -0.73 28.19 -5.73
C SER A 46 -0.27 29.52 -5.16
N SER A 47 0.92 29.58 -4.53
CA SER A 47 1.48 30.84 -3.99
C SER A 47 1.76 31.90 -5.05
N SER A 48 1.88 31.51 -6.32
CA SER A 48 2.03 32.42 -7.45
C SER A 48 0.71 33.10 -7.89
N GLY A 49 -0.41 32.75 -7.27
CA GLY A 49 -1.73 33.25 -7.65
C GLY A 49 -2.33 32.61 -8.90
N THR A 50 -1.82 31.44 -9.32
CA THR A 50 -2.39 30.67 -10.44
C THR A 50 -3.77 30.08 -10.09
N ASP A 51 -4.47 29.57 -11.11
CA ASP A 51 -5.77 28.94 -10.94
C ASP A 51 -5.66 27.53 -10.30
N THR A 52 -6.77 27.06 -9.74
CA THR A 52 -6.86 25.78 -9.05
C THR A 52 -6.51 24.59 -9.94
N TYR A 53 -6.91 24.61 -11.22
CA TYR A 53 -6.65 23.50 -12.14
C TYR A 53 -5.16 23.35 -12.41
N SER A 54 -4.46 24.45 -12.62
CA SER A 54 -3.00 24.47 -12.82
C SER A 54 -2.26 23.96 -11.57
N ALA A 55 -2.67 24.37 -10.39
CA ALA A 55 -2.07 23.92 -9.13
C ALA A 55 -2.27 22.41 -8.93
N ILE A 56 -3.46 21.89 -9.14
CA ILE A 56 -3.76 20.45 -9.01
C ILE A 56 -3.07 19.64 -10.12
N ALA A 57 -3.03 20.12 -11.36
CA ALA A 57 -2.31 19.44 -12.45
C ALA A 57 -0.80 19.29 -12.12
N ALA A 58 -0.18 20.32 -11.56
CA ALA A 58 1.21 20.26 -11.13
C ALA A 58 1.41 19.25 -9.98
N ALA A 59 0.50 19.22 -9.01
CA ALA A 59 0.52 18.25 -7.91
C ALA A 59 0.38 16.80 -8.40
N LEU A 60 -0.51 16.54 -9.35
CA LEU A 60 -0.67 15.23 -9.99
C LEU A 60 0.59 14.84 -10.78
N GLY A 61 1.24 15.78 -11.46
CA GLY A 61 2.54 15.57 -12.10
C GLY A 61 3.63 15.13 -11.11
N SER A 62 3.65 15.74 -9.93
CA SER A 62 4.53 15.33 -8.83
C SER A 62 4.18 13.92 -8.31
N LEU A 63 2.89 13.64 -8.08
CA LEU A 63 2.41 12.35 -7.58
C LEU A 63 2.71 11.20 -8.56
N LYS A 64 2.66 11.45 -9.87
CA LYS A 64 2.96 10.47 -10.91
C LYS A 64 4.39 9.91 -10.82
N GLY A 65 5.31 10.61 -10.19
CA GLY A 65 6.70 10.19 -10.07
C GLY A 65 6.87 8.90 -9.27
N PRO A 66 7.71 7.95 -9.73
CA PRO A 66 7.85 6.62 -9.10
C PRO A 66 8.42 6.67 -7.68
N LYS A 67 9.05 7.76 -7.28
CA LYS A 67 9.56 7.97 -5.92
C LYS A 67 8.53 8.52 -4.95
N HIS A 68 7.38 9.00 -5.45
CA HIS A 68 6.31 9.56 -4.65
C HIS A 68 5.07 8.67 -4.66
N GLY A 69 4.40 8.50 -5.79
CA GLY A 69 3.19 7.70 -5.90
C GLY A 69 3.38 6.20 -6.18
N GLY A 70 4.63 5.70 -6.12
CA GLY A 70 4.94 4.33 -6.51
C GLY A 70 4.89 3.27 -5.40
N ALA A 71 4.74 3.66 -4.13
CA ALA A 71 4.92 2.75 -2.99
C ALA A 71 3.89 1.61 -2.98
N ASN A 72 2.63 1.91 -3.16
CA ASN A 72 1.54 0.94 -3.19
C ASN A 72 1.76 -0.16 -4.26
N ILE A 73 2.07 0.26 -5.49
CA ILE A 73 2.31 -0.66 -6.62
C ILE A 73 3.55 -1.53 -6.35
N LYS A 74 4.56 -0.98 -5.70
CA LYS A 74 5.76 -1.74 -5.29
C LYS A 74 5.43 -2.82 -4.27
N VAL A 75 4.56 -2.54 -3.30
CA VAL A 75 4.07 -3.56 -2.35
C VAL A 75 3.39 -4.71 -3.10
N VAL A 76 2.44 -4.40 -3.97
CA VAL A 76 1.70 -5.42 -4.74
C VAL A 76 2.63 -6.29 -5.58
N ARG A 77 3.59 -5.67 -6.27
CA ARG A 77 4.56 -6.40 -7.10
C ARG A 77 5.52 -7.24 -6.27
N MET A 78 5.96 -6.74 -5.11
CA MET A 78 6.78 -7.50 -4.16
C MET A 78 6.04 -8.74 -3.65
N PHE A 79 4.76 -8.60 -3.28
CA PHE A 79 3.96 -9.76 -2.88
C PHE A 79 3.69 -10.74 -4.02
N ARG A 80 3.59 -10.27 -5.26
CA ARG A 80 3.47 -11.14 -6.43
C ARG A 80 4.76 -11.98 -6.59
N ASP A 81 5.93 -11.34 -6.56
CA ASP A 81 7.22 -12.03 -6.61
C ASP A 81 7.40 -13.00 -5.43
N MET A 82 7.02 -12.59 -4.21
CA MET A 82 7.04 -13.46 -3.03
C MET A 82 6.19 -14.72 -3.22
N LYS A 83 4.97 -14.58 -3.73
CA LYS A 83 4.05 -15.72 -3.97
C LYS A 83 4.60 -16.72 -4.99
N GLU A 84 5.42 -16.29 -5.91
CA GLU A 84 6.10 -17.17 -6.87
C GLU A 84 7.31 -17.87 -6.27
N GLN A 85 8.01 -17.25 -5.31
CA GLN A 85 9.27 -17.75 -4.76
C GLN A 85 9.13 -18.51 -3.45
N VAL A 86 8.13 -18.21 -2.63
CA VAL A 86 7.82 -18.90 -1.38
C VAL A 86 6.82 -19.99 -1.66
N LYS A 87 7.20 -21.25 -1.42
CA LYS A 87 6.38 -22.41 -1.75
C LYS A 87 5.26 -22.63 -0.73
N ASP A 88 5.57 -22.47 0.54
CA ASP A 88 4.62 -22.61 1.64
C ASP A 88 4.45 -21.26 2.36
N TRP A 89 3.33 -20.61 2.11
CA TRP A 89 3.00 -19.32 2.72
C TRP A 89 2.69 -19.40 4.23
N THR A 90 2.65 -20.60 4.80
CA THR A 90 2.53 -20.82 6.25
C THR A 90 3.87 -21.01 6.91
N ASN A 91 4.92 -21.31 6.13
CA ASN A 91 6.28 -21.53 6.62
C ASN A 91 7.00 -20.20 6.87
N GLU A 92 7.10 -19.81 8.13
CA GLU A 92 7.73 -18.56 8.54
C GLU A 92 9.22 -18.47 8.18
N ASN A 93 9.92 -19.62 8.15
CA ASN A 93 11.33 -19.62 7.75
C ASN A 93 11.51 -19.27 6.29
N GLU A 94 10.70 -19.82 5.39
CA GLU A 94 10.73 -19.45 3.97
C GLU A 94 10.41 -17.97 3.75
N ILE A 95 9.43 -17.45 4.50
CA ILE A 95 9.09 -16.02 4.45
C ILE A 95 10.27 -15.17 4.94
N CYS A 96 10.87 -15.51 6.08
CA CYS A 96 12.03 -14.79 6.63
C CYS A 96 13.24 -14.83 5.69
N ASP A 97 13.50 -15.96 5.03
CA ASP A 97 14.56 -16.10 4.03
C ASP A 97 14.31 -15.20 2.83
N TYR A 98 13.07 -15.13 2.33
CA TYR A 98 12.71 -14.22 1.26
C TYR A 98 12.88 -12.74 1.67
N LEU A 99 12.38 -12.35 2.85
CA LEU A 99 12.53 -10.98 3.39
C LEU A 99 14.02 -10.62 3.56
N THR A 100 14.83 -11.58 3.99
CA THR A 100 16.28 -11.42 4.10
C THR A 100 16.94 -11.17 2.73
N ARG A 101 16.56 -11.95 1.72
CA ARG A 101 17.04 -11.74 0.34
C ARG A 101 16.63 -10.39 -0.24
N LEU A 102 15.44 -9.87 0.10
CA LEU A 102 15.03 -8.51 -0.27
C LEU A 102 16.01 -7.48 0.30
N LEU A 103 16.31 -7.55 1.61
CA LEU A 103 17.23 -6.61 2.27
C LEU A 103 18.68 -6.75 1.76
N ASP A 104 19.09 -7.96 1.36
CA ASP A 104 20.41 -8.25 0.78
C ASP A 104 20.51 -7.89 -0.72
N LYS A 105 19.45 -7.28 -1.30
CA LYS A 105 19.37 -6.91 -2.72
C LYS A 105 19.48 -8.12 -3.68
N LYS A 106 18.87 -9.25 -3.30
CA LYS A 106 18.94 -10.53 -4.02
C LYS A 106 17.56 -11.05 -4.45
N ALA A 107 16.52 -10.25 -4.29
CA ALA A 107 15.16 -10.60 -4.67
C ALA A 107 14.41 -9.37 -5.18
N PHE A 108 13.33 -9.61 -5.91
CA PHE A 108 12.46 -8.62 -6.51
C PHE A 108 13.24 -7.59 -7.35
N ASP A 109 13.25 -6.31 -6.97
CA ASP A 109 13.87 -5.21 -7.72
C ASP A 109 15.30 -4.87 -7.24
N ASN A 110 15.86 -5.66 -6.36
CA ASN A 110 17.20 -5.49 -5.79
C ASN A 110 17.44 -4.14 -5.09
N ALA A 111 16.37 -3.42 -4.71
CA ALA A 111 16.48 -2.14 -4.02
C ALA A 111 16.92 -2.27 -2.56
N GLY A 112 16.81 -3.45 -1.97
CA GLY A 112 17.13 -3.70 -0.56
C GLY A 112 16.05 -3.16 0.38
N LEU A 113 14.78 -3.14 -0.05
CA LEU A 113 13.66 -2.61 0.71
C LEU A 113 12.56 -3.66 0.84
N ILE A 114 11.92 -3.70 2.00
CA ILE A 114 10.62 -4.34 2.19
C ILE A 114 9.57 -3.23 2.08
N TYR A 115 8.90 -3.17 0.94
CA TYR A 115 7.93 -2.12 0.66
C TYR A 115 6.70 -2.23 1.56
N GLY A 116 6.10 -1.09 1.90
CA GLY A 116 4.98 -1.01 2.83
C GLY A 116 5.36 -1.06 4.31
N MET A 117 6.67 -1.13 4.63
CA MET A 117 7.18 -1.15 5.99
C MET A 117 7.85 0.16 6.37
N GLY A 118 7.45 0.72 7.53
CA GLY A 118 7.94 2.00 8.04
C GLY A 118 7.22 3.21 7.45
N HIS A 119 7.33 4.34 8.13
CA HIS A 119 6.74 5.61 7.72
C HIS A 119 7.56 6.79 8.26
N ALA A 120 7.58 7.90 7.49
CA ALA A 120 8.31 9.11 7.90
C ALA A 120 7.70 9.76 9.16
N VAL A 121 6.37 9.74 9.28
CA VAL A 121 5.61 10.35 10.38
C VAL A 121 5.30 9.36 11.49
N TYR A 122 4.77 8.19 11.13
CA TYR A 122 4.32 7.18 12.11
C TYR A 122 5.46 6.24 12.49
N SER A 123 5.97 6.37 13.73
CA SER A 123 7.10 5.55 14.22
C SER A 123 6.68 4.28 14.96
N VAL A 124 5.47 4.26 15.54
CA VAL A 124 4.96 3.12 16.31
C VAL A 124 3.98 2.29 15.50
N SER A 125 2.98 2.93 14.93
CA SER A 125 2.00 2.29 14.02
C SER A 125 1.30 3.35 13.19
N ASP A 126 0.97 3.02 11.94
CA ASP A 126 0.11 3.84 11.09
C ASP A 126 -1.36 3.51 11.42
N PRO A 127 -2.14 4.46 11.98
CA PRO A 127 -3.54 4.21 12.33
C PRO A 127 -4.40 3.86 11.11
N ARG A 128 -4.04 4.34 9.93
CA ARG A 128 -4.73 4.02 8.67
C ARG A 128 -4.51 2.56 8.29
N ALA A 129 -3.29 2.05 8.47
CA ALA A 129 -2.97 0.65 8.21
C ALA A 129 -3.79 -0.30 9.09
N ARG A 130 -4.00 0.05 10.37
CA ARG A 130 -4.84 -0.75 11.28
C ARG A 130 -6.31 -0.82 10.84
N ILE A 131 -6.83 0.27 10.30
CA ILE A 131 -8.19 0.28 9.76
C ILE A 131 -8.26 -0.58 8.50
N MET A 132 -7.32 -0.39 7.57
CA MET A 132 -7.22 -1.17 6.34
C MET A 132 -7.09 -2.67 6.60
N GLU A 133 -6.30 -3.07 7.59
CA GLU A 133 -6.11 -4.47 8.00
C GLU A 133 -7.44 -5.15 8.32
N ARG A 134 -8.29 -4.51 9.15
CA ARG A 134 -9.61 -5.04 9.52
C ARG A 134 -10.53 -5.23 8.31
N PHE A 135 -10.51 -4.27 7.39
CA PHE A 135 -11.29 -4.37 6.15
C PHE A 135 -10.71 -5.39 5.18
N ALA A 136 -9.38 -5.54 5.12
CA ALA A 136 -8.73 -6.57 4.33
C ALA A 136 -9.12 -7.98 4.80
N GLU A 137 -9.24 -8.19 6.12
CA GLU A 137 -9.71 -9.46 6.67
C GLU A 137 -11.14 -9.78 6.21
N GLY A 138 -12.08 -8.86 6.40
CA GLY A 138 -13.47 -9.07 6.01
C GLY A 138 -13.64 -9.30 4.50
N LEU A 139 -12.95 -8.49 3.71
CA LEU A 139 -13.02 -8.57 2.24
C LEU A 139 -12.35 -9.86 1.71
N SER A 140 -11.23 -10.30 2.31
CA SER A 140 -10.57 -11.55 1.91
C SER A 140 -11.47 -12.77 2.11
N LYS A 141 -12.24 -12.80 3.19
CA LYS A 141 -13.26 -13.86 3.44
C LYS A 141 -14.35 -13.85 2.37
N GLU A 142 -14.86 -12.66 2.01
CA GLU A 142 -15.87 -12.54 0.96
C GLU A 142 -15.35 -12.97 -0.43
N LYS A 143 -14.06 -12.75 -0.68
CA LYS A 143 -13.40 -13.03 -1.96
C LYS A 143 -12.70 -14.39 -2.04
N GLY A 144 -12.71 -15.19 -0.96
CA GLY A 144 -12.00 -16.48 -0.90
C GLY A 144 -10.47 -16.33 -1.02
N ARG A 145 -9.90 -15.27 -0.43
CA ARG A 145 -8.47 -14.94 -0.48
C ARG A 145 -7.83 -14.89 0.91
N GLU A 146 -8.32 -15.69 1.84
CA GLU A 146 -7.85 -15.74 3.22
C GLU A 146 -6.40 -16.21 3.33
N ASP A 147 -5.95 -17.09 2.44
CA ASP A 147 -4.56 -17.55 2.42
C ASP A 147 -3.59 -16.41 2.08
N GLU A 148 -3.97 -15.55 1.13
CA GLU A 148 -3.20 -14.36 0.81
C GLU A 148 -3.20 -13.36 1.99
N TYR A 149 -4.36 -13.13 2.61
CA TYR A 149 -4.43 -12.31 3.82
C TYR A 149 -3.53 -12.85 4.92
N GLY A 150 -3.53 -14.17 5.12
CA GLY A 150 -2.63 -14.85 6.06
C GLY A 150 -1.14 -14.58 5.76
N LEU A 151 -0.76 -14.57 4.48
CA LEU A 151 0.61 -14.21 4.07
C LEU A 151 0.93 -12.75 4.44
N TYR A 152 0.03 -11.80 4.13
CA TYR A 152 0.21 -10.38 4.51
C TYR A 152 0.40 -10.24 6.02
N MET A 153 -0.40 -10.92 6.84
CA MET A 153 -0.30 -10.87 8.30
C MET A 153 1.03 -11.43 8.83
N ARG A 154 1.52 -12.54 8.26
CA ARG A 154 2.83 -13.09 8.61
C ARG A 154 3.94 -12.13 8.26
N VAL A 155 3.92 -11.54 7.06
CA VAL A 155 4.91 -10.56 6.63
C VAL A 155 4.87 -9.32 7.53
N ALA A 156 3.68 -8.79 7.86
CA ALA A 156 3.54 -7.65 8.77
C ALA A 156 4.18 -7.89 10.15
N ARG A 157 4.12 -9.13 10.65
CA ARG A 157 4.71 -9.54 11.93
C ARG A 157 6.22 -9.83 11.84
N LEU A 158 6.66 -10.48 10.76
CA LEU A 158 8.05 -10.95 10.63
C LEU A 158 9.00 -9.86 10.09
N ALA A 159 8.52 -9.02 9.17
CA ALA A 159 9.37 -8.01 8.53
C ALA A 159 10.04 -7.04 9.52
N PRO A 160 9.36 -6.52 10.58
CA PRO A 160 10.02 -5.68 11.57
C PRO A 160 11.21 -6.35 12.23
N GLN A 161 11.11 -7.64 12.54
CA GLN A 161 12.18 -8.43 13.18
C GLN A 161 13.37 -8.59 12.24
N VAL A 162 13.12 -9.01 11.00
CA VAL A 162 14.16 -9.17 9.97
C VAL A 162 14.86 -7.84 9.67
N ILE A 163 14.11 -6.72 9.62
CA ILE A 163 14.68 -5.38 9.43
C ILE A 163 15.56 -4.99 10.62
N ALA A 164 15.08 -5.21 11.86
CA ALA A 164 15.83 -4.87 13.06
C ALA A 164 17.17 -5.63 13.13
N GLU A 165 17.15 -6.93 12.88
CA GLU A 165 18.35 -7.77 12.87
C GLU A 165 19.36 -7.35 11.79
N LYS A 166 18.89 -7.16 10.56
CA LYS A 166 19.75 -6.87 9.41
C LYS A 166 20.31 -5.45 9.42
N ARG A 167 19.51 -4.46 9.81
CA ARG A 167 19.88 -3.03 9.74
C ARG A 167 20.30 -2.44 11.07
N ARG A 168 20.22 -3.19 12.17
CA ARG A 168 20.49 -2.72 13.53
C ARG A 168 19.67 -1.47 13.88
N ILE A 169 18.44 -1.40 13.35
CA ILE A 169 17.51 -0.30 13.61
C ILE A 169 16.60 -0.73 14.75
N TYR A 170 16.80 -0.14 15.92
CA TYR A 170 15.97 -0.41 17.09
C TYR A 170 14.74 0.49 17.20
N LYS A 171 14.56 1.43 16.28
CA LYS A 171 13.33 2.20 16.16
C LYS A 171 12.26 1.31 15.54
N GLY A 172 11.09 1.24 16.17
CA GLY A 172 9.99 0.40 15.70
C GLY A 172 9.66 0.64 14.22
N VAL A 173 9.52 -0.44 13.47
CA VAL A 173 9.07 -0.43 12.07
C VAL A 173 7.73 -1.17 12.04
N SER A 174 6.72 -0.60 11.41
CA SER A 174 5.40 -1.20 11.27
C SER A 174 4.90 -1.08 9.85
N ALA A 175 3.90 -1.90 9.49
CA ALA A 175 3.21 -1.76 8.22
C ALA A 175 2.54 -0.37 8.13
N ASN A 176 2.66 0.26 6.98
CA ASN A 176 1.98 1.52 6.66
C ASN A 176 0.74 1.26 5.81
N VAL A 177 0.01 2.32 5.44
CA VAL A 177 -1.24 2.19 4.67
C VAL A 177 -1.04 1.51 3.32
N ASP A 178 0.09 1.72 2.65
CA ASP A 178 0.38 1.12 1.34
C ASP A 178 0.53 -0.41 1.41
N PHE A 179 0.87 -0.94 2.59
CA PHE A 179 1.01 -2.38 2.80
C PHE A 179 -0.31 -3.11 2.55
N TYR A 180 -1.44 -2.55 2.97
CA TYR A 180 -2.76 -3.19 2.84
C TYR A 180 -3.59 -2.67 1.67
N SER A 181 -3.45 -1.39 1.30
CA SER A 181 -4.31 -0.74 0.32
C SER A 181 -4.26 -1.41 -1.04
N GLY A 182 -3.07 -1.78 -1.52
CA GLY A 182 -2.94 -2.47 -2.81
C GLY A 182 -3.58 -3.87 -2.83
N PHE A 183 -3.52 -4.60 -1.71
CA PHE A 183 -4.22 -5.88 -1.58
C PHE A 183 -5.73 -5.68 -1.61
N ILE A 184 -6.25 -4.69 -0.88
CA ILE A 184 -7.66 -4.32 -0.91
C ILE A 184 -8.10 -3.95 -2.32
N TYR A 185 -7.35 -3.10 -3.01
CA TYR A 185 -7.70 -2.68 -4.37
C TYR A 185 -7.71 -3.85 -5.36
N SER A 186 -6.81 -4.83 -5.18
CA SER A 186 -6.83 -6.06 -5.98
C SER A 186 -8.07 -6.92 -5.73
N MET A 187 -8.61 -6.91 -4.52
CA MET A 187 -9.87 -7.61 -4.17
C MET A 187 -11.11 -6.87 -4.66
N LEU A 188 -10.99 -5.56 -4.85
CA LEU A 188 -12.04 -4.73 -5.45
C LEU A 188 -12.00 -4.75 -6.99
N ASP A 189 -11.11 -5.55 -7.60
CA ASP A 189 -10.90 -5.65 -9.04
C ASP A 189 -10.59 -4.30 -9.71
N LEU A 190 -9.90 -3.40 -8.98
CA LEU A 190 -9.46 -2.14 -9.55
C LEU A 190 -8.23 -2.34 -10.44
N PRO A 191 -8.18 -1.69 -11.62
CA PRO A 191 -6.96 -1.67 -12.42
C PRO A 191 -5.78 -1.10 -11.64
N MET A 192 -4.59 -1.71 -11.78
CA MET A 192 -3.40 -1.29 -11.03
C MET A 192 -3.01 0.17 -11.31
N GLU A 193 -3.34 0.67 -12.49
CA GLU A 193 -3.12 2.06 -12.92
C GLU A 193 -3.89 3.08 -12.06
N LEU A 194 -4.95 2.63 -11.40
CA LEU A 194 -5.78 3.46 -10.52
C LEU A 194 -5.36 3.41 -9.04
N TYR A 195 -4.39 2.59 -8.66
CA TYR A 195 -4.01 2.45 -7.24
C TYR A 195 -3.42 3.73 -6.66
N THR A 196 -2.65 4.46 -7.45
CA THR A 196 -2.09 5.76 -7.04
C THR A 196 -3.11 6.90 -7.14
N PRO A 197 -3.96 6.99 -8.19
CA PRO A 197 -5.01 8.01 -8.28
C PRO A 197 -6.12 7.91 -7.23
N ILE A 198 -6.39 6.72 -6.72
CA ILE A 198 -7.39 6.48 -5.65
C ILE A 198 -6.77 6.69 -4.28
#